data_df4b31c80ff24ee8d52e0fe644fbb6c7
#
_entry.id   df4b31c80ff24ee8d52e0fe644fbb6c7
#
_cell.length_a   1.000
_cell.length_b   1.000
_cell.length_c   1.000
_cell.angle_alpha   90.00
_cell.angle_beta   90.00
_cell.angle_gamma   90.00
#
_symmetry.space_group_name_H-M   'P 1'
#
loop_
_entity.id
_entity.type
_entity.pdbx_description
1 polymer ?
#
loop_
_entity_poly.entity_id
_entity_poly.type
_entity_poly.pdbx_seq_one_letter_code
_entity_poly.pdbx_strand_id
1 'polypeptide(L)'
;VHDHLWRSSHVGFVELADFMTELCKKLRGSTGGHTLHCHSDPMLLSADHAIPLGLLINELVTNAVKYAYPEGNGEIEVSAREVDVHLQVEVSDHGAGLPEGFDIDQPRASLGFKVVMGMVRQLQGDLTIASDRKGSRFLLDLPILSRPDESNLA
;
A
#
# COMPACT_ATOMS: atom_id res chain seq x y z
N VAL A 1 26.43 -18.75 8.47
CA VAL A 1 25.52 -19.50 8.46
C VAL A 1 24.73 -19.88 7.21
N HIS A 2 24.68 -21.07 7.00
CA HIS A 2 23.91 -21.61 5.97
C HIS A 2 22.48 -21.17 5.97
N ASP A 3 22.05 -20.56 6.99
CA ASP A 3 20.66 -20.18 7.05
C ASP A 3 20.30 -19.05 6.12
N HIS A 4 21.23 -18.46 5.40
CA HIS A 4 20.86 -17.46 4.41
C HIS A 4 20.16 -18.07 3.21
N LEU A 5 20.63 -19.20 2.75
CA LEU A 5 20.01 -19.84 1.61
C LEU A 5 18.64 -20.39 1.94
N TRP A 6 18.56 -21.17 2.98
CA TRP A 6 17.27 -21.73 3.29
C TRP A 6 16.34 -20.66 3.84
N ARG A 7 16.90 -19.60 4.39
CA ARG A 7 16.08 -18.54 4.88
C ARG A 7 15.34 -17.81 3.78
N SER A 8 15.96 -17.66 2.62
CA SER A 8 15.27 -17.02 1.51
C SER A 8 14.07 -17.83 1.08
N SER A 9 14.05 -19.14 1.35
CA SER A 9 12.88 -19.94 1.04
C SER A 9 11.97 -20.12 2.25
N HIS A 10 12.46 -19.90 3.47
CA HIS A 10 11.67 -20.12 4.66
C HIS A 10 11.09 -18.86 5.23
N VAL A 11 11.79 -17.76 5.07
CA VAL A 11 11.30 -16.49 5.53
C VAL A 11 10.58 -15.77 4.43
N GLY A 12 9.99 -16.54 3.55
CA GLY A 12 9.23 -15.96 2.47
C GLY A 12 7.94 -15.30 2.92
N PHE A 13 7.64 -15.28 4.21
CA PHE A 13 6.37 -14.75 4.69
C PHE A 13 6.59 -13.80 5.86
N VAL A 14 5.79 -12.73 5.90
CA VAL A 14 5.77 -11.80 7.00
C VAL A 14 4.32 -11.69 7.48
N GLU A 15 4.13 -11.35 8.75
CA GLU A 15 2.79 -11.12 9.26
C GLU A 15 2.38 -9.71 8.89
N LEU A 16 1.29 -9.60 8.13
CA LEU A 16 0.89 -8.32 7.53
C LEU A 16 0.59 -7.26 8.56
N ALA A 17 -0.13 -7.59 9.63
CA ALA A 17 -0.49 -6.59 10.63
C ALA A 17 0.75 -6.02 11.30
N ASP A 18 1.75 -6.86 11.59
CA ASP A 18 3.00 -6.39 12.16
C ASP A 18 3.74 -5.50 11.19
N PHE A 19 3.79 -5.92 9.93
CA PHE A 19 4.44 -5.14 8.87
C PHE A 19 3.78 -3.77 8.75
N MET A 20 2.44 -3.73 8.72
CA MET A 20 1.71 -2.47 8.57
C MET A 20 1.90 -1.58 9.79
N THR A 21 1.95 -2.15 10.99
CA THR A 21 2.18 -1.38 12.19
C THR A 21 3.52 -0.67 12.14
N GLU A 22 4.57 -1.39 11.76
CA GLU A 22 5.90 -0.80 11.66
C GLU A 22 6.00 0.22 10.55
N LEU A 23 5.39 -0.06 9.42
CA LEU A 23 5.39 0.86 8.29
C LEU A 23 4.70 2.18 8.68
N CYS A 24 3.53 2.08 9.27
CA CYS A 24 2.77 3.27 9.64
C CYS A 24 3.45 4.06 10.75
N LYS A 25 4.13 3.39 11.66
CA LYS A 25 4.92 4.06 12.68
C LYS A 25 6.00 4.94 12.03
N LYS A 26 6.68 4.41 11.02
CA LYS A 26 7.68 5.18 10.31
C LYS A 26 7.06 6.32 9.52
N LEU A 27 5.93 6.05 8.87
CA LEU A 27 5.27 7.07 8.08
C LEU A 27 4.77 8.23 8.93
N ARG A 28 4.31 7.95 10.15
CA ARG A 28 3.86 9.02 11.05
C ARG A 28 4.96 10.02 11.35
N GLY A 29 6.20 9.61 11.29
CA GLY A 29 7.31 10.52 11.52
C GLY A 29 7.50 11.53 10.41
N SER A 30 6.86 11.34 9.26
CA SER A 30 7.02 12.23 8.11
C SER A 30 5.70 12.79 7.60
N THR A 31 4.62 12.69 8.37
CA THR A 31 3.33 13.23 7.92
C THR A 31 3.09 14.67 8.35
N GLY A 32 4.03 15.27 9.07
CA GLY A 32 3.86 16.64 9.53
C GLY A 32 2.66 16.76 10.45
N GLY A 33 1.77 17.69 10.17
CA GLY A 33 0.57 17.89 10.98
C GLY A 33 -0.60 17.02 10.60
N HIS A 34 -0.46 16.16 9.59
CA HIS A 34 -1.53 15.26 9.19
C HIS A 34 -1.61 14.07 10.13
N THR A 35 -2.81 13.52 10.28
CA THR A 35 -3.03 12.35 11.13
C THR A 35 -3.14 11.11 10.25
N LEU A 36 -2.35 10.09 10.56
CA LEU A 36 -2.35 8.84 9.82
C LEU A 36 -3.01 7.75 10.66
N HIS A 37 -4.08 7.19 10.13
CA HIS A 37 -4.80 6.07 10.76
C HIS A 37 -4.50 4.81 9.97
N CYS A 38 -4.15 3.73 10.68
CA CYS A 38 -3.81 2.48 10.03
C CYS A 38 -4.59 1.33 10.63
N HIS A 39 -5.04 0.44 9.78
CA HIS A 39 -5.72 -0.78 10.19
C HIS A 39 -5.27 -1.92 9.27
N SER A 40 -5.06 -3.08 9.83
CA SER A 40 -4.69 -4.25 9.03
C SER A 40 -5.27 -5.52 9.62
N ASP A 41 -5.85 -6.33 8.77
CA ASP A 41 -6.20 -7.69 9.16
C ASP A 41 -4.93 -8.50 9.34
N PRO A 42 -4.93 -9.47 10.27
CA PRO A 42 -3.79 -10.37 10.39
C PRO A 42 -3.81 -11.39 9.27
N MET A 43 -2.68 -11.54 8.58
CA MET A 43 -2.50 -12.59 7.59
C MET A 43 -1.02 -12.68 7.24
N LEU A 44 -0.63 -13.81 6.66
CA LEU A 44 0.73 -13.97 6.19
C LEU A 44 0.82 -13.50 4.77
N LEU A 45 1.86 -12.73 4.48
CA LEU A 45 2.11 -12.18 3.17
C LEU A 45 3.52 -12.58 2.74
N SER A 46 3.66 -12.93 1.47
CA SER A 46 4.98 -13.23 0.93
C SER A 46 5.90 -12.03 1.12
N ALA A 47 7.13 -12.30 1.56
CA ALA A 47 8.12 -11.24 1.70
C ALA A 47 8.39 -10.56 0.37
N ASP A 48 8.27 -11.29 -0.73
CA ASP A 48 8.45 -10.71 -2.06
C ASP A 48 7.37 -9.69 -2.37
N HIS A 49 6.23 -9.79 -1.73
CA HIS A 49 5.16 -8.81 -1.90
C HIS A 49 5.27 -7.68 -0.88
N ALA A 50 5.87 -7.93 0.27
CA ALA A 50 5.90 -6.94 1.35
C ALA A 50 6.66 -5.68 0.95
N ILE A 51 7.81 -5.84 0.31
CA ILE A 51 8.64 -4.70 -0.06
C ILE A 51 7.95 -3.82 -1.10
N PRO A 52 7.45 -4.34 -2.23
CA PRO A 52 6.74 -3.48 -3.17
C PRO A 52 5.46 -2.89 -2.59
N LEU A 53 4.77 -3.63 -1.71
CA LEU A 53 3.59 -3.09 -1.05
C LEU A 53 3.95 -1.91 -0.16
N GLY A 54 5.04 -2.03 0.61
CA GLY A 54 5.49 -0.94 1.46
C GLY A 54 5.87 0.30 0.67
N LEU A 55 6.56 0.12 -0.44
CA LEU A 55 6.94 1.24 -1.30
C LEU A 55 5.70 1.91 -1.90
N LEU A 56 4.73 1.11 -2.31
CA LEU A 56 3.49 1.64 -2.87
C LEU A 56 2.73 2.47 -1.84
N ILE A 57 2.57 1.94 -0.63
CA ILE A 57 1.87 2.66 0.43
C ILE A 57 2.61 3.94 0.78
N ASN A 58 3.94 3.87 0.87
CA ASN A 58 4.74 5.05 1.16
C ASN A 58 4.49 6.16 0.14
N GLU A 59 4.46 5.81 -1.14
CA GLU A 59 4.23 6.79 -2.19
C GLU A 59 2.83 7.38 -2.13
N LEU A 60 1.82 6.54 -1.87
CA LEU A 60 0.45 7.02 -1.80
C LEU A 60 0.24 7.93 -0.59
N VAL A 61 0.80 7.58 0.56
CA VAL A 61 0.70 8.42 1.75
C VAL A 61 1.45 9.73 1.55
N THR A 62 2.64 9.67 0.97
CA THR A 62 3.43 10.87 0.70
C THR A 62 2.68 11.81 -0.22
N ASN A 63 2.03 11.27 -1.26
CA ASN A 63 1.24 12.10 -2.16
C ASN A 63 0.04 12.73 -1.47
N ALA A 64 -0.62 11.98 -0.58
CA ALA A 64 -1.72 12.55 0.18
C ALA A 64 -1.24 13.70 1.08
N VAL A 65 -0.08 13.54 1.72
CA VAL A 65 0.49 14.61 2.54
C VAL A 65 0.78 15.85 1.70
N LYS A 66 1.26 15.66 0.48
CA LYS A 66 1.65 16.79 -0.36
C LYS A 66 0.45 17.50 -0.98
N TYR A 67 -0.59 16.78 -1.34
CA TYR A 67 -1.60 17.34 -2.24
C TYR A 67 -3.03 17.33 -1.73
N ALA A 68 -3.36 16.48 -0.77
CA ALA A 68 -4.75 16.33 -0.37
C ALA A 68 -5.31 17.55 0.38
N TYR A 69 -4.48 18.20 1.17
CA TYR A 69 -4.93 19.26 2.07
C TYR A 69 -4.14 20.54 1.86
N PRO A 70 -4.35 21.23 0.73
CA PRO A 70 -3.54 22.43 0.45
C PRO A 70 -3.76 23.56 1.45
N GLU A 71 -4.90 23.57 2.13
CA GLU A 71 -5.23 24.67 3.06
C GLU A 71 -4.97 24.32 4.52
N GLY A 72 -4.35 23.19 4.79
CA GLY A 72 -4.12 22.82 6.18
C GLY A 72 -3.77 21.36 6.32
N ASN A 73 -4.17 20.78 7.44
CA ASN A 73 -3.87 19.38 7.74
C ASN A 73 -5.15 18.57 7.79
N GLY A 74 -5.02 17.27 7.56
CA GLY A 74 -6.18 16.40 7.57
C GLY A 74 -5.80 14.97 7.89
N GLU A 75 -6.75 14.07 7.67
CA GLU A 75 -6.61 12.67 8.01
C GLU A 75 -6.32 11.84 6.77
N ILE A 76 -5.43 10.88 6.93
CA ILE A 76 -5.08 9.91 5.89
C ILE A 76 -5.28 8.55 6.50
N GLU A 77 -5.95 7.66 5.77
CA GLU A 77 -6.26 6.33 6.26
C GLU A 77 -5.63 5.27 5.38
N VAL A 78 -5.02 4.27 6.01
CA VAL A 78 -4.46 3.12 5.33
C VAL A 78 -5.09 1.89 5.94
N SER A 79 -5.67 1.04 5.11
CA SER A 79 -6.25 -0.21 5.60
C SER A 79 -5.81 -1.37 4.71
N ALA A 80 -5.67 -2.54 5.31
CA ALA A 80 -5.36 -3.76 4.59
C ALA A 80 -6.31 -4.84 5.09
N ARG A 81 -7.06 -5.43 4.17
CA ARG A 81 -8.08 -6.41 4.51
C ARG A 81 -7.97 -7.64 3.65
N GLU A 82 -8.19 -8.76 4.26
CA GLU A 82 -8.30 -10.02 3.53
C GLU A 82 -9.77 -10.21 3.14
N VAL A 83 -10.03 -10.26 1.84
CA VAL A 83 -11.39 -10.43 1.32
C VAL A 83 -11.36 -11.62 0.37
N ASP A 84 -11.97 -12.72 0.79
CA ASP A 84 -11.91 -13.98 0.05
C ASP A 84 -10.44 -14.39 -0.13
N VAL A 85 -10.01 -14.61 -1.35
CA VAL A 85 -8.62 -14.98 -1.61
C VAL A 85 -7.81 -13.78 -2.10
N HIS A 86 -8.23 -12.58 -1.72
CA HIS A 86 -7.59 -11.36 -2.13
C HIS A 86 -7.16 -10.54 -0.93
N LEU A 87 -6.11 -9.76 -1.12
CA LEU A 87 -5.72 -8.71 -0.20
C LEU A 87 -6.13 -7.38 -0.82
N GLN A 88 -6.89 -6.60 -0.08
CA GLN A 88 -7.28 -5.26 -0.50
C GLN A 88 -6.64 -4.23 0.40
N VAL A 89 -5.85 -3.36 -0.21
CA VAL A 89 -5.16 -2.29 0.51
C VAL A 89 -5.69 -0.97 0.01
N GLU A 90 -6.13 -0.13 0.93
CA GLU A 90 -6.71 1.15 0.58
C GLU A 90 -5.96 2.28 1.27
N VAL A 91 -5.65 3.33 0.50
CA VAL A 91 -5.12 4.57 1.04
C VAL A 91 -6.10 5.67 0.64
N SER A 92 -6.64 6.35 1.63
CA SER A 92 -7.68 7.36 1.36
C SER A 92 -7.44 8.62 2.17
N ASP A 93 -8.00 9.72 1.66
CA ASP A 93 -7.99 11.00 2.34
C ASP A 93 -9.34 11.68 2.10
N HIS A 94 -9.60 12.73 2.87
CA HIS A 94 -10.82 13.52 2.75
C HIS A 94 -10.51 14.94 2.27
N GLY A 95 -9.47 15.04 1.46
CA GLY A 95 -8.98 16.32 1.01
C GLY A 95 -9.61 16.80 -0.30
N ALA A 96 -8.82 17.53 -1.06
CA ALA A 96 -9.33 18.21 -2.26
C ALA A 96 -9.56 17.27 -3.45
N GLY A 97 -9.08 16.05 -3.37
CA GLY A 97 -9.13 15.15 -4.50
C GLY A 97 -7.99 15.40 -5.47
N LEU A 98 -7.91 14.55 -6.47
CA LEU A 98 -6.91 14.71 -7.53
C LEU A 98 -7.36 15.79 -8.51
N PRO A 99 -6.41 16.38 -9.26
CA PRO A 99 -6.79 17.34 -10.28
C PRO A 99 -7.76 16.73 -11.28
N GLU A 100 -8.67 17.54 -11.77
CA GLU A 100 -9.61 17.10 -12.79
C GLU A 100 -8.86 16.62 -14.01
N GLY A 101 -9.29 15.48 -14.54
CA GLY A 101 -8.62 14.89 -15.69
C GLY A 101 -7.34 14.14 -15.37
N PHE A 102 -7.03 13.97 -14.09
CA PHE A 102 -5.84 13.25 -13.69
C PHE A 102 -5.89 11.80 -14.21
N ASP A 103 -4.78 11.35 -14.78
CA ASP A 103 -4.63 9.99 -15.25
C ASP A 103 -3.23 9.52 -14.89
N ILE A 104 -3.14 8.49 -14.06
CA ILE A 104 -1.86 7.98 -13.57
C ILE A 104 -0.98 7.43 -14.70
N ASP A 105 -1.61 7.04 -15.81
CA ASP A 105 -0.89 6.48 -16.96
C ASP A 105 -0.38 7.53 -17.92
N GLN A 106 -0.68 8.79 -17.68
CA GLN A 106 -0.20 9.86 -18.55
C GLN A 106 1.29 10.10 -18.37
N PRO A 107 1.98 10.47 -19.47
CA PRO A 107 3.41 10.77 -19.36
C PRO A 107 3.75 11.87 -18.36
N ARG A 108 2.78 12.73 -18.06
CA ARG A 108 2.97 13.82 -17.11
C ARG A 108 2.82 13.38 -15.65
N ALA A 109 2.43 12.14 -15.41
CA ALA A 109 2.31 11.66 -14.05
C ALA A 109 3.65 11.80 -13.35
N SER A 110 3.59 12.12 -12.05
CA SER A 110 4.81 12.31 -11.28
C SER A 110 5.59 11.00 -11.18
N LEU A 111 6.86 11.13 -10.85
CA LEU A 111 7.70 9.95 -10.64
C LEU A 111 7.09 9.04 -9.57
N GLY A 112 6.49 9.63 -8.53
CA GLY A 112 5.86 8.84 -7.48
C GLY A 112 4.75 7.96 -8.00
N PHE A 113 3.92 8.48 -8.91
CA PHE A 113 2.86 7.66 -9.49
C PHE A 113 3.42 6.60 -10.44
N LYS A 114 4.55 6.87 -11.10
CA LYS A 114 5.20 5.85 -11.91
C LYS A 114 5.72 4.71 -11.04
N VAL A 115 6.24 5.04 -9.85
CA VAL A 115 6.65 4.03 -8.88
C VAL A 115 5.43 3.21 -8.44
N VAL A 116 4.32 3.88 -8.15
CA VAL A 116 3.08 3.19 -7.75
C VAL A 116 2.69 2.17 -8.82
N MET A 117 2.62 2.58 -10.07
CA MET A 117 2.22 1.65 -11.13
C MET A 117 3.23 0.53 -11.34
N GLY A 118 4.51 0.83 -11.16
CA GLY A 118 5.53 -0.21 -11.21
C GLY A 118 5.33 -1.26 -10.13
N MET A 119 4.99 -0.81 -8.92
CA MET A 119 4.76 -1.74 -7.82
C MET A 119 3.47 -2.53 -8.02
N VAL A 120 2.43 -1.89 -8.55
CA VAL A 120 1.18 -2.60 -8.88
C VAL A 120 1.47 -3.75 -9.84
N ARG A 121 2.25 -3.49 -10.87
CA ARG A 121 2.61 -4.54 -11.83
C ARG A 121 3.42 -5.64 -11.17
N GLN A 122 4.38 -5.26 -10.34
CA GLN A 122 5.21 -6.25 -9.65
C GLN A 122 4.39 -7.12 -8.72
N LEU A 123 3.37 -6.54 -8.09
CA LEU A 123 2.46 -7.27 -7.21
C LEU A 123 1.40 -8.06 -7.98
N GLN A 124 1.29 -7.85 -9.28
CA GLN A 124 0.26 -8.46 -10.11
C GLN A 124 -1.13 -8.08 -9.62
N GLY A 125 -1.27 -6.84 -9.17
CA GLY A 125 -2.51 -6.34 -8.62
C GLY A 125 -3.23 -5.41 -9.58
N ASP A 126 -4.39 -4.97 -9.14
CA ASP A 126 -5.19 -3.99 -9.84
C ASP A 126 -5.38 -2.78 -8.94
N LEU A 127 -5.14 -1.60 -9.47
CA LEU A 127 -5.31 -0.37 -8.72
C LEU A 127 -6.52 0.39 -9.27
N THR A 128 -7.44 0.72 -8.37
CA THR A 128 -8.60 1.54 -8.68
C THR A 128 -8.47 2.87 -7.96
N ILE A 129 -8.72 3.94 -8.66
CA ILE A 129 -8.62 5.29 -8.11
C ILE A 129 -10.00 5.94 -8.17
N ALA A 130 -10.49 6.40 -7.03
CA ALA A 130 -11.72 7.17 -6.95
C ALA A 130 -11.38 8.50 -6.33
N SER A 131 -11.82 9.59 -6.95
CA SER A 131 -11.49 10.91 -6.47
C SER A 131 -12.63 11.88 -6.78
N ASP A 132 -12.96 12.71 -5.80
CA ASP A 132 -13.90 13.80 -5.99
C ASP A 132 -13.49 14.92 -5.05
N ARG A 133 -14.37 15.93 -4.89
CA ARG A 133 -14.06 17.09 -4.07
C ARG A 133 -13.95 16.75 -2.59
N LYS A 134 -14.39 15.57 -2.18
CA LYS A 134 -14.37 15.15 -0.78
C LYS A 134 -13.20 14.24 -0.47
N GLY A 135 -12.34 13.98 -1.44
CA GLY A 135 -11.15 13.21 -1.18
C GLY A 135 -10.80 12.24 -2.28
N SER A 136 -9.76 11.46 -2.02
CA SER A 136 -9.26 10.47 -2.95
C SER A 136 -9.16 9.12 -2.26
N ARG A 137 -9.33 8.07 -3.04
CA ARG A 137 -9.20 6.71 -2.54
C ARG A 137 -8.47 5.88 -3.59
N PHE A 138 -7.39 5.27 -3.14
CA PHE A 138 -6.60 4.35 -3.97
C PHE A 138 -6.79 2.96 -3.40
N LEU A 139 -7.38 2.08 -4.19
CA LEU A 139 -7.65 0.71 -3.76
C LEU A 139 -6.82 -0.25 -4.59
N LEU A 140 -5.92 -0.96 -3.94
CA LEU A 140 -5.13 -2.01 -4.56
C LEU A 140 -5.76 -3.34 -4.21
N ASP A 141 -6.01 -4.16 -5.21
CA ASP A 141 -6.54 -5.50 -5.05
C ASP A 141 -5.53 -6.47 -5.63
N LEU A 142 -5.04 -7.40 -4.82
CA LEU A 142 -4.12 -8.40 -5.31
C LEU A 142 -4.52 -9.78 -4.83
N PRO A 143 -4.33 -10.81 -5.66
CA PRO A 143 -4.67 -12.15 -5.24
C PRO A 143 -3.65 -12.67 -4.23
N ILE A 144 -4.12 -13.47 -3.29
CA ILE A 144 -3.25 -14.17 -2.37
C ILE A 144 -2.84 -15.45 -3.07
N LEU A 145 -1.59 -15.49 -3.55
CA LEU A 145 -1.17 -16.56 -4.43
C LEU A 145 -0.92 -17.87 -3.70
N SER A 146 -0.40 -17.82 -2.48
CA SER A 146 -0.18 -19.04 -1.74
C SER A 146 -0.07 -18.73 -0.26
N ARG A 147 -0.44 -19.69 0.56
CA ARG A 147 -0.29 -19.63 1.99
C ARG A 147 0.75 -20.66 2.40
N PRO A 148 1.44 -20.45 3.53
CA PRO A 148 2.49 -21.38 3.93
C PRO A 148 2.00 -22.81 4.07
N ASP A 149 0.80 -23.01 4.59
CA ASP A 149 0.25 -24.35 4.75
C ASP A 149 -0.10 -24.97 3.40
N GLU A 150 -0.53 -24.18 2.44
CA GLU A 150 -0.83 -24.67 1.11
C GLU A 150 0.42 -25.09 0.39
N SER A 151 1.49 -24.32 0.55
CA SER A 151 2.73 -24.68 -0.12
C SER A 151 3.34 -25.95 0.47
N ASN A 152 3.00 -26.29 1.72
CA ASN A 152 3.44 -27.53 2.31
C ASN A 152 2.67 -28.73 1.81
N LEU A 153 1.52 -28.50 1.26
CA LEU A 153 0.70 -29.60 0.73
C LEU A 153 1.11 -29.99 -0.68
N ALA A 154 1.80 -29.11 -1.34
CA ALA A 154 2.29 -29.39 -2.68
C ALA A 154 3.59 -30.18 -2.66
#